data_96e53743159285f4dc2986e99317445f
#
_entry.id   96e53743159285f4dc2986e99317445f
#
_cell.length_a   1.000
_cell.length_b   1.000
_cell.length_c   1.000
_cell.angle_alpha   90.00
_cell.angle_beta   90.00
_cell.angle_gamma   90.00
#
_symmetry.space_group_name_H-M   'P 1'
#
loop_
_entity.id
_entity.type
_entity.pdbx_description
1 polymer ?
#
loop_
_entity_poly.entity_id
_entity_poly.type
_entity_poly.pdbx_seq_one_letter_code
_entity_poly.pdbx_strand_id
1 'polypeptide(L)'
;MVIEWLTFDVAEDERAEWLLVEENVWSRFLEAQAGFVRKQMWVEVDDPGRVHAVIWWNSVEEWKRITPETVIEVDGRMGVFFRACTMRVFDVVRDS
;
A
#
# COMPACT_ATOMS: atom_id res chain seq x y z
N MET A 1 1.23 14.98 -8.67
CA MET A 1 1.09 13.54 -8.34
C MET A 1 1.88 13.23 -7.10
N VAL A 2 1.29 12.53 -6.18
CA VAL A 2 1.91 12.16 -4.91
C VAL A 2 2.03 10.65 -4.81
N ILE A 3 3.09 10.18 -4.14
CA ILE A 3 3.31 8.75 -3.92
C ILE A 3 3.23 8.48 -2.43
N GLU A 4 2.39 7.51 -2.07
CA GLU A 4 2.31 6.92 -0.75
C GLU A 4 3.13 5.63 -0.77
N TRP A 5 4.18 5.57 0.07
CA TRP A 5 5.12 4.44 0.10
C TRP A 5 5.06 3.80 1.47
N LEU A 6 4.54 2.57 1.52
CA LEU A 6 4.41 1.80 2.75
C LEU A 6 5.43 0.66 2.75
N THR A 7 6.10 0.47 3.89
CA THR A 7 7.09 -0.60 4.05
C THR A 7 6.64 -1.56 5.14
N PHE A 8 6.63 -2.85 4.81
CA PHE A 8 6.20 -3.93 5.68
C PHE A 8 7.35 -4.94 5.85
N ASP A 9 7.43 -5.52 7.04
CA ASP A 9 8.24 -6.71 7.26
C ASP A 9 7.32 -7.93 7.20
N VAL A 10 7.56 -8.78 6.20
CA VAL A 10 6.77 -9.99 5.95
C VAL A 10 7.75 -11.14 5.74
N ALA A 11 7.64 -12.18 6.58
CA ALA A 11 8.52 -13.34 6.44
C ALA A 11 8.44 -13.91 5.02
N GLU A 12 9.58 -14.30 4.48
CA GLU A 12 9.68 -14.75 3.08
C GLU A 12 8.75 -15.92 2.78
N ASP A 13 8.60 -16.85 3.73
CA ASP A 13 7.73 -18.03 3.58
C ASP A 13 6.24 -17.71 3.69
N GLU A 14 5.87 -16.54 4.23
CA GLU A 14 4.49 -16.05 4.30
C GLU A 14 4.13 -15.11 3.15
N ARG A 15 5.10 -14.63 2.41
CA ARG A 15 4.93 -13.52 1.47
C ARG A 15 3.89 -13.79 0.39
N ALA A 16 3.91 -14.97 -0.22
CA ALA A 16 2.99 -15.29 -1.31
C ALA A 16 1.53 -15.23 -0.83
N GLU A 17 1.24 -15.79 0.31
CA GLU A 17 -0.10 -15.78 0.90
C GLU A 17 -0.49 -14.37 1.35
N TRP A 18 0.44 -13.66 2.00
CA TRP A 18 0.22 -12.29 2.43
C TRP A 18 -0.12 -11.36 1.26
N LEU A 19 0.60 -11.50 0.13
CA LEU A 19 0.34 -10.70 -1.07
C LEU A 19 -1.05 -10.96 -1.64
N LEU A 20 -1.54 -12.20 -1.59
CA LEU A 20 -2.90 -12.52 -2.05
C LEU A 20 -3.96 -11.85 -1.17
N VAL A 21 -3.77 -11.87 0.13
CA VAL A 21 -4.71 -11.22 1.06
C VAL A 21 -4.66 -9.71 0.86
N GLU A 22 -3.47 -9.13 0.75
CA GLU A 22 -3.29 -7.71 0.53
C GLU A 22 -3.94 -7.26 -0.78
N GLU A 23 -3.80 -8.04 -1.85
CA GLU A 23 -4.45 -7.76 -3.13
C GLU A 23 -5.97 -7.72 -2.97
N ASN A 24 -6.54 -8.73 -2.33
CA ASN A 24 -7.99 -8.84 -2.18
C ASN A 24 -8.59 -7.80 -1.24
N VAL A 25 -7.83 -7.35 -0.26
CA VAL A 25 -8.28 -6.34 0.71
C VAL A 25 -7.92 -4.93 0.24
N TRP A 26 -6.63 -4.59 0.30
CA TRP A 26 -6.19 -3.22 0.07
C TRP A 26 -6.16 -2.81 -1.40
N SER A 27 -5.63 -3.65 -2.29
CA SER A 27 -5.54 -3.26 -3.70
C SER A 27 -6.92 -3.05 -4.31
N ARG A 28 -7.85 -3.93 -4.03
CA ARG A 28 -9.23 -3.80 -4.53
C ARG A 28 -9.92 -2.56 -3.98
N PHE A 29 -9.72 -2.27 -2.69
CA PHE A 29 -10.28 -1.07 -2.08
C PHE A 29 -9.71 0.20 -2.72
N LEU A 30 -8.38 0.28 -2.86
CA LEU A 30 -7.71 1.46 -3.39
C LEU A 30 -8.07 1.73 -4.86
N GLU A 31 -8.16 0.68 -5.67
CA GLU A 31 -8.52 0.80 -7.09
C GLU A 31 -9.87 1.48 -7.30
N ALA A 32 -10.76 1.40 -6.33
CA ALA A 32 -12.10 1.99 -6.41
C ALA A 32 -12.14 3.46 -5.94
N GLN A 33 -11.03 4.00 -5.45
CA GLN A 33 -11.01 5.35 -4.89
C GLN A 33 -10.77 6.41 -5.96
N ALA A 34 -11.43 7.56 -5.81
CA ALA A 34 -11.18 8.72 -6.67
C ALA A 34 -9.73 9.18 -6.49
N GLY A 35 -9.06 9.50 -7.58
CA GLY A 35 -7.68 9.97 -7.55
C GLY A 35 -6.63 8.86 -7.53
N PHE A 36 -7.03 7.61 -7.39
CA PHE A 36 -6.10 6.49 -7.52
C PHE A 36 -5.56 6.43 -8.95
N VAL A 37 -4.24 6.33 -9.08
CA VAL A 37 -3.57 6.22 -10.38
C VAL A 37 -3.08 4.81 -10.62
N ARG A 38 -2.25 4.30 -9.72
CA ARG A 38 -1.76 2.92 -9.80
C ARG A 38 -1.13 2.50 -8.47
N LYS A 39 -0.89 1.21 -8.35
CA LYS A 39 -0.21 0.61 -7.21
C LYS A 39 0.74 -0.46 -7.71
N GLN A 40 1.91 -0.52 -7.10
CA GLN A 40 2.86 -1.61 -7.31
C GLN A 40 3.27 -2.17 -5.96
N MET A 41 3.51 -3.47 -5.94
CA MET A 41 4.10 -4.14 -4.79
C MET A 41 5.54 -4.49 -5.14
N TRP A 42 6.47 -4.09 -4.26
CA TRP A 42 7.89 -4.31 -4.47
C TRP A 42 8.45 -5.20 -3.37
N VAL A 43 9.41 -6.03 -3.71
CA VAL A 43 10.21 -6.81 -2.76
C VAL A 43 11.67 -6.40 -2.97
N GLU A 44 12.39 -6.11 -1.88
CA GLU A 44 13.80 -5.76 -1.99
C GLU A 44 14.60 -6.99 -2.43
N VAL A 45 15.46 -6.82 -3.44
CA VAL A 45 16.26 -7.93 -3.98
C VAL A 45 17.20 -8.50 -2.90
N ASP A 46 17.80 -7.62 -2.09
CA ASP A 46 18.77 -8.00 -1.07
C ASP A 46 18.15 -8.25 0.31
N ASP A 47 16.85 -8.03 0.45
CA ASP A 47 16.11 -8.24 1.70
C ASP A 47 14.69 -8.71 1.38
N PRO A 48 14.52 -10.00 1.07
CA PRO A 48 13.24 -10.53 0.59
C PRO A 48 12.13 -10.54 1.64
N GLY A 49 12.44 -10.27 2.91
CA GLY A 49 11.45 -10.06 3.96
C GLY A 49 10.89 -8.65 4.02
N ARG A 50 11.40 -7.73 3.18
CA ARG A 50 10.93 -6.36 3.15
C ARG A 50 10.11 -6.11 1.90
N VAL A 51 8.83 -5.78 2.12
CA VAL A 51 7.84 -5.60 1.05
C VAL A 51 7.33 -4.16 1.09
N HIS A 52 7.20 -3.56 -0.08
CA HIS A 52 6.71 -2.19 -0.21
C HIS A 52 5.41 -2.16 -1.00
N ALA A 53 4.46 -1.38 -0.51
CA ALA A 53 3.29 -0.97 -1.29
C ALA A 53 3.53 0.46 -1.76
N VAL A 54 3.54 0.67 -3.06
CA VAL A 54 3.81 1.97 -3.66
C VAL A 54 2.56 2.40 -4.43
N ILE A 55 1.94 3.49 -4.00
CA ILE A 55 0.64 3.93 -4.49
C ILE A 55 0.76 5.34 -5.03
N TRP A 56 0.34 5.54 -6.29
CA TRP A 56 0.32 6.85 -6.94
C TRP A 56 -1.08 7.44 -6.86
N TRP A 57 -1.16 8.70 -6.41
CA TRP A 57 -2.41 9.46 -6.30
C TRP A 57 -2.32 10.72 -7.15
N ASN A 58 -3.42 11.13 -7.77
CA ASN A 58 -3.46 12.40 -8.50
C ASN A 58 -3.18 13.60 -7.60
N SER A 59 -3.68 13.57 -6.37
CA SER A 59 -3.51 14.67 -5.42
C SER A 59 -3.56 14.17 -3.98
N VAL A 60 -2.98 14.95 -3.07
CA VAL A 60 -3.06 14.70 -1.63
C VAL A 60 -4.52 14.76 -1.16
N GLU A 61 -5.30 15.71 -1.68
CA GLU A 61 -6.70 15.88 -1.29
C GLU A 61 -7.52 14.63 -1.58
N GLU A 62 -7.34 14.04 -2.74
CA GLU A 62 -8.06 12.81 -3.10
C GLU A 62 -7.64 11.63 -2.24
N TRP A 63 -6.32 11.48 -2.02
CA TRP A 63 -5.81 10.45 -1.11
C TRP A 63 -6.39 10.60 0.29
N LYS A 64 -6.42 11.82 0.82
CA LYS A 64 -6.88 12.10 2.19
C LYS A 64 -8.39 12.03 2.37
N ARG A 65 -9.16 11.79 1.32
CA ARG A 65 -10.58 11.45 1.45
C ARG A 65 -10.79 10.10 2.11
N ILE A 66 -9.78 9.24 2.09
CA ILE A 66 -9.79 8.00 2.87
C ILE A 66 -9.53 8.39 4.31
N THR A 67 -10.55 8.29 5.16
CA THR A 67 -10.46 8.70 6.56
C THR A 67 -9.67 7.71 7.39
N PRO A 68 -9.09 8.13 8.54
CA PRO A 68 -8.44 7.19 9.46
C PRO A 68 -9.35 6.04 9.89
N GLU A 69 -10.64 6.30 10.10
CA GLU A 69 -11.63 5.27 10.45
C GLU A 69 -11.75 4.22 9.36
N THR A 70 -11.77 4.64 8.10
CA THR A 70 -11.83 3.72 6.96
C THR A 70 -10.54 2.90 6.86
N VAL A 71 -9.39 3.51 7.11
CA VAL A 71 -8.10 2.79 7.12
C VAL A 71 -8.14 1.68 8.17
N ILE A 72 -8.60 1.97 9.37
CA ILE A 72 -8.70 0.98 10.45
C ILE A 72 -9.65 -0.17 10.05
N GLU A 73 -10.77 0.16 9.43
CA GLU A 73 -11.73 -0.85 8.98
C GLU A 73 -11.12 -1.78 7.93
N VAL A 74 -10.45 -1.22 6.92
CA VAL A 74 -9.82 -2.02 5.86
C VAL A 74 -8.67 -2.85 6.41
N ASP A 75 -7.81 -2.26 7.28
CA ASP A 75 -6.77 -3.01 7.97
C ASP A 75 -7.34 -4.20 8.75
N GLY A 76 -8.50 -4.03 9.37
CA GLY A 76 -9.17 -5.10 10.09
C GLY A 76 -9.53 -6.30 9.20
N ARG A 77 -9.77 -6.07 7.91
CA ARG A 77 -10.06 -7.15 6.95
C ARG A 77 -8.84 -8.01 6.64
N MET A 78 -7.63 -7.52 6.93
CA MET A 78 -6.41 -8.32 6.81
C MET A 78 -6.36 -9.46 7.83
N GLY A 79 -7.07 -9.32 8.96
CA GLY A 79 -7.10 -10.34 10.00
C GLY A 79 -5.72 -10.67 10.52
N VAL A 80 -5.38 -11.96 10.55
CA VAL A 80 -4.07 -12.44 11.04
C VAL A 80 -2.91 -12.00 10.15
N PHE A 81 -3.20 -11.56 8.93
CA PHE A 81 -2.18 -11.07 7.99
C PHE A 81 -1.87 -9.58 8.16
N PHE A 82 -2.57 -8.88 9.05
CA PHE A 82 -2.24 -7.49 9.31
C PHE A 82 -0.79 -7.35 9.76
N ARG A 83 -0.08 -6.39 9.16
CA ARG A 83 1.29 -6.00 9.57
C ARG A 83 1.34 -4.50 9.67
N ALA A 84 1.96 -4.01 10.74
CA ALA A 84 2.27 -2.59 10.85
C ALA A 84 3.25 -2.20 9.75
N CYS A 85 3.15 -0.95 9.31
CA CYS A 85 4.03 -0.43 8.27
C CYS A 85 4.59 0.93 8.67
N THR A 86 5.69 1.29 8.04
CA THR A 86 6.17 2.66 8.03
C THR A 86 5.71 3.32 6.74
N MET A 87 5.47 4.63 6.77
CA MET A 87 4.97 5.37 5.61
C MET A 87 5.91 6.54 5.28
N ARG A 88 6.18 6.70 4.00
CA ARG A 88 6.86 7.87 3.45
C ARG A 88 6.01 8.43 2.31
N VAL A 89 6.09 9.73 2.09
CA VAL A 89 5.30 10.42 1.07
C VAL A 89 6.25 11.20 0.18
N PHE A 90 6.04 11.11 -1.12
CA PHE A 90 6.88 11.77 -2.13
C PHE A 90 6.03 12.52 -3.13
N ASP A 91 6.54 13.65 -3.62
CA ASP A 91 6.00 14.28 -4.81
C ASP A 91 6.79 13.84 -6.03
N VAL A 92 6.09 13.62 -7.14
CA VAL A 92 6.76 13.41 -8.42
C VAL A 92 7.09 14.79 -9.00
N VAL A 93 8.37 15.13 -9.06
CA VAL A 93 8.82 16.44 -9.55
C VAL A 93 9.29 16.40 -11.00
N ARG A 94 9.48 15.20 -11.54
CA ARG A 94 9.80 14.97 -12.94
C ARG A 94 9.45 13.55 -13.32
N ASP A 95 8.82 13.41 -14.47
CA ASP A 95 8.46 12.11 -15.03
C ASP A 95 8.95 12.11 -16.49
N SER A 96 9.93 11.28 -16.77
CA SER A 96 10.58 11.22 -18.09
C SER A 96 10.31 9.92 -18.79
#